data_fd528c2272804b8fca30bf7578148262
#
_entry.id   fd528c2272804b8fca30bf7578148262
#
_cell.length_a   1.000
_cell.length_b   1.000
_cell.length_c   1.000
_cell.angle_alpha   90.00
_cell.angle_beta   90.00
_cell.angle_gamma   90.00
#
_symmetry.space_group_name_H-M   'P 1'
#
loop_
_entity.id
_entity.type
_entity.pdbx_description
1 polymer ?
#
loop_
_entity_poly.entity_id
_entity_poly.type
_entity_poly.pdbx_seq_one_letter_code
_entity_poly.pdbx_strand_id
1 'polypeptide(L)'
;MHHGDFSSPCAEEVLQRINIRLQTAHERIHHLNCLMLTFGTAWVYEQKSTGHVVANCHKQPESVFTRRRLSVQEIVSDYTSLFSGLIARNPKLKVILTVSPIRHVRDGMHANQLSKATLLLAIDQLQTSFSGHVFYFPAYELLLDELRDYRFYADDMVHPSPLAVRYVWEKFVQTCLSEDALEIMQESENINKALSHK
;
A
#
# COMPACT_ATOMS: atom_id res chain seq x y z
N MET A 1 10.92 14.99 -1.74
CA MET A 1 10.52 15.43 -0.37
C MET A 1 10.28 14.19 0.46
N HIS A 2 10.67 14.21 1.75
CA HIS A 2 10.58 13.09 2.67
C HIS A 2 9.70 13.44 3.88
N HIS A 3 9.33 12.44 4.68
CA HIS A 3 8.52 12.64 5.88
C HIS A 3 9.21 13.57 6.89
N GLY A 4 8.43 14.25 7.73
CA GLY A 4 8.93 15.19 8.72
C GLY A 4 9.93 14.60 9.73
N ASP A 5 9.90 13.29 9.96
CA ASP A 5 10.86 12.57 10.82
C ASP A 5 12.32 12.67 10.35
N PHE A 6 12.53 13.01 9.07
CA PHE A 6 13.86 13.26 8.52
C PHE A 6 14.31 14.70 8.68
N SER A 7 13.46 15.60 9.20
CA SER A 7 13.78 17.00 9.33
C SER A 7 14.94 17.22 10.31
N SER A 8 15.94 18.01 9.88
CA SER A 8 17.02 18.53 10.70
C SER A 8 17.42 19.92 10.18
N PRO A 9 17.93 20.82 11.03
CA PRO A 9 18.58 22.05 10.57
C PRO A 9 19.81 21.80 9.70
N CYS A 10 20.44 20.63 9.82
CA CYS A 10 21.63 20.24 9.07
C CYS A 10 21.25 19.37 7.87
N ALA A 11 21.57 19.81 6.65
CA ALA A 11 21.25 19.11 5.42
C ALA A 11 21.98 17.75 5.32
N GLU A 12 23.22 17.67 5.79
CA GLU A 12 24.02 16.45 5.81
C GLU A 12 23.36 15.36 6.66
N GLU A 13 22.83 15.72 7.84
CA GLU A 13 22.10 14.75 8.70
C GLU A 13 20.84 14.21 8.01
N VAL A 14 20.09 15.09 7.32
CA VAL A 14 18.89 14.67 6.57
C VAL A 14 19.28 13.67 5.50
N LEU A 15 20.27 13.98 4.70
CA LEU A 15 20.76 13.10 3.63
C LEU A 15 21.30 11.78 4.17
N GLN A 16 22.07 11.82 5.25
CA GLN A 16 22.61 10.61 5.89
C GLN A 16 21.48 9.68 6.38
N ARG A 17 20.48 10.22 7.08
CA ARG A 17 19.32 9.43 7.56
C ARG A 17 18.53 8.81 6.41
N ILE A 18 18.31 9.56 5.33
CA ILE A 18 17.63 9.07 4.13
C ILE A 18 18.45 7.95 3.48
N ASN A 19 19.75 8.18 3.26
CA ASN A 19 20.61 7.24 2.58
C ASN A 19 20.77 5.93 3.36
N ILE A 20 20.88 5.97 4.69
CA ILE A 20 20.92 4.77 5.54
C ILE A 20 19.65 3.94 5.34
N ARG A 21 18.46 4.56 5.34
CA ARG A 21 17.20 3.82 5.13
C ARG A 21 17.08 3.25 3.72
N LEU A 22 17.50 4.01 2.71
CA LEU A 22 17.52 3.54 1.33
C LEU A 22 18.46 2.35 1.15
N GLN A 23 19.67 2.41 1.73
CA GLN A 23 20.62 1.32 1.71
C GLN A 23 20.06 0.06 2.38
N THR A 24 19.50 0.21 3.59
CA THR A 24 18.85 -0.91 4.30
C THR A 24 17.71 -1.52 3.50
N ALA A 25 16.87 -0.70 2.87
CA ALA A 25 15.78 -1.18 2.03
C ALA A 25 16.30 -1.89 0.78
N HIS A 26 17.34 -1.34 0.14
CA HIS A 26 17.98 -1.93 -1.03
C HIS A 26 18.56 -3.31 -0.73
N GLU A 27 19.26 -3.46 0.39
CA GLU A 27 19.82 -4.75 0.81
C GLU A 27 18.72 -5.78 1.10
N ARG A 28 17.67 -5.38 1.82
CA ARG A 28 16.56 -6.27 2.18
C ARG A 28 15.76 -6.77 0.97
N ILE A 29 15.56 -5.93 -0.05
CA ILE A 29 14.70 -6.27 -1.18
C ILE A 29 15.20 -7.51 -1.96
N HIS A 30 16.50 -7.77 -1.92
CA HIS A 30 17.10 -8.95 -2.55
C HIS A 30 16.78 -10.26 -1.85
N HIS A 31 16.35 -10.21 -0.59
CA HIS A 31 16.07 -11.36 0.27
C HIS A 31 14.59 -11.47 0.66
N LEU A 32 13.72 -10.63 0.11
CA LEU A 32 12.29 -10.70 0.39
C LEU A 32 11.67 -11.96 -0.21
N ASN A 33 10.91 -12.68 0.59
CA ASN A 33 10.05 -13.75 0.10
C ASN A 33 8.73 -13.19 -0.45
N CYS A 34 8.21 -12.14 0.20
CA CYS A 34 6.96 -11.51 -0.17
C CYS A 34 7.04 -9.99 -0.03
N LEU A 35 6.55 -9.27 -1.03
CA LEU A 35 6.33 -7.82 -1.01
C LEU A 35 4.84 -7.54 -1.02
N MET A 36 4.34 -6.83 -0.01
CA MET A 36 2.93 -6.43 0.06
C MET A 36 2.80 -4.95 -0.25
N LEU A 37 1.93 -4.61 -1.20
CA LEU A 37 1.64 -3.24 -1.59
C LEU A 37 0.15 -2.96 -1.51
N THR A 38 -0.22 -1.94 -0.74
CA THR A 38 -1.60 -1.48 -0.63
C THR A 38 -1.80 -0.19 -1.42
N PHE A 39 -2.64 -0.23 -2.44
CA PHE A 39 -2.98 0.93 -3.25
C PHE A 39 -4.14 1.70 -2.63
N GLY A 40 -3.91 2.96 -2.29
CA GLY A 40 -4.93 3.81 -1.68
C GLY A 40 -5.82 4.50 -2.71
N THR A 41 -5.20 5.22 -3.62
CA THR A 41 -5.88 6.03 -4.63
C THR A 41 -5.03 6.13 -5.91
N ALA A 42 -5.69 6.30 -7.05
CA ALA A 42 -5.04 6.62 -8.32
C ALA A 42 -4.81 8.14 -8.51
N TRP A 43 -5.21 8.97 -7.54
CA TRP A 43 -4.95 10.40 -7.59
C TRP A 43 -3.53 10.72 -7.12
N VAL A 44 -2.83 11.52 -7.93
CA VAL A 44 -1.45 11.96 -7.66
C VAL A 44 -1.36 13.48 -7.67
N TYR A 45 -0.34 14.00 -7.00
CA TYR A 45 0.10 15.38 -7.11
C TYR A 45 1.28 15.44 -8.06
N GLU A 46 1.19 16.32 -9.05
CA GLU A 46 2.25 16.60 -10.02
C GLU A 46 2.74 18.02 -9.83
N GLN A 47 4.03 18.17 -9.56
CA GLN A 47 4.62 19.48 -9.35
C GLN A 47 4.69 20.25 -10.67
N LYS A 48 4.02 21.41 -10.77
CA LYS A 48 3.90 22.19 -12.02
C LYS A 48 5.22 22.61 -12.61
N SER A 49 6.23 22.88 -11.76
CA SER A 49 7.54 23.35 -12.20
C SER A 49 8.41 22.27 -12.83
N THR A 50 8.19 21.00 -12.49
CA THR A 50 9.05 19.88 -12.92
C THR A 50 8.30 18.78 -13.67
N GLY A 51 6.95 18.75 -13.59
CA GLY A 51 6.12 17.66 -14.09
C GLY A 51 6.26 16.36 -13.30
N HIS A 52 7.01 16.35 -12.19
CA HIS A 52 7.21 15.14 -11.43
C HIS A 52 6.04 14.85 -10.47
N VAL A 53 5.64 13.59 -10.42
CA VAL A 53 4.68 13.09 -9.42
C VAL A 53 5.36 13.07 -8.05
N VAL A 54 4.66 13.58 -7.05
CA VAL A 54 5.10 13.60 -5.65
C VAL A 54 4.08 12.89 -4.75
N ALA A 55 4.54 12.35 -3.64
CA ALA A 55 3.70 11.56 -2.73
C ALA A 55 2.59 12.38 -2.06
N ASN A 56 2.87 13.63 -1.72
CA ASN A 56 1.90 14.59 -1.15
C ASN A 56 2.39 16.03 -1.32
N CYS A 57 1.60 17.01 -0.87
CA CYS A 57 1.96 18.44 -1.00
C CYS A 57 3.06 18.88 -0.03
N HIS A 58 3.43 18.09 0.98
CA HIS A 58 4.44 18.42 2.01
C HIS A 58 4.30 19.82 2.61
N LYS A 59 3.07 20.22 2.95
CA LYS A 59 2.71 21.55 3.48
C LYS A 59 2.99 22.73 2.52
N GLN A 60 3.30 22.46 1.26
CA GLN A 60 3.36 23.52 0.24
C GLN A 60 1.96 23.90 -0.24
N PRO A 61 1.78 25.13 -0.75
CA PRO A 61 0.49 25.56 -1.31
C PRO A 61 0.03 24.64 -2.44
N GLU A 62 -1.24 24.30 -2.45
CA GLU A 62 -1.82 23.46 -3.51
C GLU A 62 -1.64 24.06 -4.92
N SER A 63 -1.54 25.38 -5.01
CA SER A 63 -1.34 26.10 -6.27
C SER A 63 -0.09 25.70 -7.03
N VAL A 64 0.94 25.13 -6.38
CA VAL A 64 2.18 24.67 -7.03
C VAL A 64 2.06 23.26 -7.62
N PHE A 65 0.93 22.59 -7.39
CA PHE A 65 0.67 21.24 -7.89
C PHE A 65 -0.51 21.22 -8.85
N THR A 66 -0.50 20.27 -9.77
CA THR A 66 -1.67 19.78 -10.49
C THR A 66 -2.09 18.46 -9.88
N ARG A 67 -3.38 18.28 -9.64
CA ARG A 67 -3.91 17.01 -9.16
C ARG A 67 -4.62 16.30 -10.29
N ARG A 68 -4.23 15.08 -10.58
CA ARG A 68 -4.82 14.26 -11.63
C ARG A 68 -4.94 12.80 -11.22
N ARG A 69 -5.84 12.10 -11.86
CA ARG A 69 -5.94 10.65 -11.73
C ARG A 69 -5.05 9.98 -12.78
N LEU A 70 -4.24 9.02 -12.35
CA LEU A 70 -3.49 8.15 -13.25
C LEU A 70 -4.44 7.29 -14.09
N SER A 71 -4.05 7.00 -15.31
CA SER A 71 -4.69 5.99 -16.14
C SER A 71 -4.24 4.59 -15.72
N VAL A 72 -5.00 3.58 -16.14
CA VAL A 72 -4.62 2.16 -15.97
C VAL A 72 -3.25 1.89 -16.60
N GLN A 73 -3.02 2.42 -17.81
CA GLN A 73 -1.79 2.22 -18.58
C GLN A 73 -0.55 2.81 -17.88
N GLU A 74 -0.67 3.99 -17.27
CA GLU A 74 0.43 4.60 -16.51
C GLU A 74 0.81 3.69 -15.33
N ILE A 75 -0.16 3.24 -14.54
CA ILE A 75 0.08 2.36 -13.40
C ILE A 75 0.70 1.03 -13.86
N VAL A 76 0.14 0.40 -14.88
CA VAL A 76 0.65 -0.86 -15.41
C VAL A 76 2.07 -0.72 -15.94
N SER A 77 2.38 0.35 -16.67
CA SER A 77 3.73 0.61 -17.20
C SER A 77 4.76 0.74 -16.09
N ASP A 78 4.47 1.57 -15.08
CA ASP A 78 5.38 1.82 -13.97
C ASP A 78 5.65 0.55 -13.16
N TYR A 79 4.59 -0.17 -12.80
CA TYR A 79 4.73 -1.40 -12.00
C TYR A 79 5.27 -2.58 -12.81
N THR A 80 5.05 -2.63 -14.12
CA THR A 80 5.70 -3.63 -15.00
C THR A 80 7.21 -3.45 -14.98
N SER A 81 7.70 -2.23 -15.10
CA SER A 81 9.14 -1.91 -15.01
C SER A 81 9.70 -2.30 -13.64
N LEU A 82 9.01 -1.94 -12.57
CA LEU A 82 9.42 -2.25 -11.20
C LEU A 82 9.46 -3.77 -10.95
N PHE A 83 8.38 -4.47 -11.24
CA PHE A 83 8.29 -5.92 -10.97
C PHE A 83 9.23 -6.73 -11.84
N SER A 84 9.42 -6.37 -13.12
CA SER A 84 10.42 -7.00 -13.98
C SER A 84 11.81 -6.90 -13.37
N GLY A 85 12.19 -5.71 -12.89
CA GLY A 85 13.50 -5.50 -12.24
C GLY A 85 13.66 -6.26 -10.93
N LEU A 86 12.61 -6.32 -10.10
CA LEU A 86 12.63 -7.04 -8.82
C LEU A 86 12.68 -8.55 -9.02
N ILE A 87 11.85 -9.10 -9.89
CA ILE A 87 11.77 -10.54 -10.18
C ILE A 87 13.04 -11.04 -10.88
N ALA A 88 13.63 -10.25 -11.76
CA ALA A 88 14.92 -10.59 -12.38
C ALA A 88 16.05 -10.77 -11.35
N ARG A 89 16.03 -9.99 -10.27
CA ARG A 89 17.01 -10.06 -9.18
C ARG A 89 16.67 -11.12 -8.13
N ASN A 90 15.37 -11.36 -7.91
CA ASN A 90 14.86 -12.33 -6.95
C ASN A 90 13.70 -13.12 -7.56
N PRO A 91 14.00 -14.21 -8.31
CA PRO A 91 12.99 -15.03 -8.99
C PRO A 91 12.02 -15.76 -8.05
N LYS A 92 12.28 -15.77 -6.74
CA LYS A 92 11.38 -16.37 -5.74
C LYS A 92 10.38 -15.36 -5.18
N LEU A 93 10.56 -14.07 -5.45
CA LEU A 93 9.72 -13.00 -4.91
C LEU A 93 8.25 -13.21 -5.31
N LYS A 94 7.38 -13.15 -4.32
CA LYS A 94 5.93 -13.02 -4.49
C LYS A 94 5.51 -11.60 -4.14
N VAL A 95 4.56 -11.07 -4.90
CA VAL A 95 4.01 -9.74 -4.66
C VAL A 95 2.52 -9.89 -4.38
N ILE A 96 2.06 -9.38 -3.25
CA ILE A 96 0.63 -9.32 -2.92
C ILE A 96 0.19 -7.86 -3.08
N LEU A 97 -0.73 -7.63 -3.99
CA LEU A 97 -1.36 -6.34 -4.21
C LEU A 97 -2.73 -6.33 -3.53
N THR A 98 -3.11 -5.19 -2.98
CA THR A 98 -4.45 -4.98 -2.45
C THR A 98 -4.88 -3.53 -2.64
N VAL A 99 -6.18 -3.30 -2.75
CA VAL A 99 -6.76 -1.96 -2.79
C VAL A 99 -7.33 -1.63 -1.42
N SER A 100 -6.90 -0.51 -0.85
CA SER A 100 -7.39 -0.03 0.44
C SER A 100 -8.90 0.26 0.36
N PRO A 101 -9.70 -0.21 1.33
CA PRO A 101 -11.13 0.11 1.41
C PRO A 101 -11.41 1.54 1.93
N ILE A 102 -10.41 2.27 2.39
CA ILE A 102 -10.57 3.67 2.85
C ILE A 102 -11.14 4.53 1.73
N ARG A 103 -12.15 5.34 2.06
CA ARG A 103 -12.79 6.27 1.12
C ARG A 103 -12.00 7.58 1.04
N HIS A 104 -11.60 7.99 -0.14
CA HIS A 104 -10.97 9.27 -0.39
C HIS A 104 -12.03 10.34 -0.70
N VAL A 105 -12.73 10.80 0.34
CA VAL A 105 -13.89 11.70 0.24
C VAL A 105 -13.57 13.09 -0.30
N ARG A 106 -12.30 13.52 -0.25
CA ARG A 106 -11.86 14.81 -0.78
C ARG A 106 -12.25 15.02 -2.24
N ASP A 107 -12.24 13.94 -3.04
CA ASP A 107 -12.54 14.00 -4.48
C ASP A 107 -14.01 13.78 -4.79
N GLY A 108 -14.81 13.53 -3.76
CA GLY A 108 -16.20 13.09 -3.88
C GLY A 108 -16.32 11.58 -4.12
N MET A 109 -17.47 11.03 -3.78
CA MET A 109 -17.68 9.56 -3.80
C MET A 109 -17.55 8.97 -5.20
N HIS A 110 -18.05 9.65 -6.23
CA HIS A 110 -17.93 9.17 -7.61
C HIS A 110 -16.46 9.11 -8.07
N ALA A 111 -15.68 10.16 -7.83
CA ALA A 111 -14.27 10.19 -8.21
C ALA A 111 -13.43 9.17 -7.38
N ASN A 112 -13.81 8.92 -6.13
CA ASN A 112 -13.24 7.82 -5.35
C ASN A 112 -13.50 6.47 -6.03
N GLN A 113 -14.72 6.17 -6.45
CA GLN A 113 -15.05 4.92 -7.15
C GLN A 113 -14.28 4.77 -8.47
N LEU A 114 -14.20 5.83 -9.27
CA LEU A 114 -13.39 5.82 -10.48
C LEU A 114 -11.90 5.58 -10.20
N SER A 115 -11.38 6.13 -9.11
CA SER A 115 -10.01 5.87 -8.66
C SER A 115 -9.79 4.40 -8.28
N LYS A 116 -10.71 3.83 -7.49
CA LYS A 116 -10.64 2.40 -7.10
C LYS A 116 -10.75 1.49 -8.33
N ALA A 117 -11.67 1.75 -9.24
CA ALA A 117 -11.82 1.00 -10.48
C ALA A 117 -10.53 1.04 -11.34
N THR A 118 -9.86 2.20 -11.43
CA THR A 118 -8.57 2.32 -12.11
C THR A 118 -7.51 1.42 -11.49
N LEU A 119 -7.43 1.38 -10.15
CA LEU A 119 -6.47 0.52 -9.43
C LEU A 119 -6.78 -0.96 -9.63
N LEU A 120 -8.05 -1.36 -9.54
CA LEU A 120 -8.48 -2.75 -9.74
C LEU A 120 -8.13 -3.25 -11.15
N LEU A 121 -8.44 -2.48 -12.19
CA LEU A 121 -8.11 -2.81 -13.57
C LEU A 121 -6.60 -2.90 -13.80
N ALA A 122 -5.82 -2.01 -13.18
CA ALA A 122 -4.36 -2.07 -13.27
C ALA A 122 -3.81 -3.32 -12.59
N ILE A 123 -4.32 -3.68 -11.42
CA ILE A 123 -3.91 -4.90 -10.70
C ILE A 123 -4.23 -6.16 -11.51
N ASP A 124 -5.40 -6.24 -12.11
CA ASP A 124 -5.81 -7.37 -12.96
C ASP A 124 -4.82 -7.59 -14.11
N GLN A 125 -4.43 -6.51 -14.80
CA GLN A 125 -3.43 -6.57 -15.86
C GLN A 125 -2.04 -6.99 -15.33
N LEU A 126 -1.62 -6.49 -14.17
CA LEU A 126 -0.35 -6.86 -13.54
C LEU A 126 -0.34 -8.33 -13.11
N GLN A 127 -1.44 -8.85 -12.54
CA GLN A 127 -1.56 -10.28 -12.21
C GLN A 127 -1.44 -11.15 -13.47
N THR A 128 -2.09 -10.76 -14.54
CA THR A 128 -2.02 -11.48 -15.83
C THR A 128 -0.60 -11.48 -16.40
N SER A 129 0.07 -10.31 -16.36
CA SER A 129 1.43 -10.14 -16.90
C SER A 129 2.50 -10.85 -16.07
N PHE A 130 2.31 -11.00 -14.77
CA PHE A 130 3.25 -11.62 -13.84
C PHE A 130 2.65 -12.84 -13.13
N SER A 131 1.97 -13.68 -13.90
CA SER A 131 1.36 -14.92 -13.38
C SER A 131 2.36 -15.75 -12.57
N GLY A 132 1.94 -16.19 -11.38
CA GLY A 132 2.79 -16.93 -10.45
C GLY A 132 3.71 -16.07 -9.57
N HIS A 133 3.80 -14.74 -9.81
CA HIS A 133 4.56 -13.78 -8.98
C HIS A 133 3.68 -12.75 -8.33
N VAL A 134 2.67 -12.22 -9.02
CA VAL A 134 1.77 -11.18 -8.55
C VAL A 134 0.41 -11.77 -8.21
N PHE A 135 -0.09 -11.48 -7.02
CA PHE A 135 -1.36 -11.96 -6.48
C PHE A 135 -2.17 -10.77 -5.97
N TYR A 136 -3.49 -10.88 -6.02
CA TYR A 136 -4.39 -9.88 -5.46
C TYR A 136 -5.08 -10.41 -4.20
N PHE A 137 -5.07 -9.61 -3.13
CA PHE A 137 -5.88 -9.84 -1.94
C PHE A 137 -7.04 -8.83 -1.91
N PRO A 138 -8.31 -9.26 -1.90
CA PRO A 138 -9.48 -8.41 -2.16
C PRO A 138 -9.97 -7.65 -0.91
N ALA A 139 -9.07 -6.89 -0.23
CA ALA A 139 -9.44 -6.15 0.97
C ALA A 139 -10.54 -5.10 0.72
N TYR A 140 -10.58 -4.53 -0.49
CA TYR A 140 -11.60 -3.56 -0.90
C TYR A 140 -12.97 -4.21 -0.98
N GLU A 141 -13.07 -5.34 -1.67
CA GLU A 141 -14.32 -6.08 -1.87
C GLU A 141 -14.82 -6.70 -0.55
N LEU A 142 -13.92 -7.19 0.30
CA LEU A 142 -14.30 -7.70 1.62
C LEU A 142 -15.09 -6.66 2.43
N LEU A 143 -14.66 -5.39 2.42
CA LEU A 143 -15.40 -4.35 3.14
C LEU A 143 -16.65 -3.90 2.40
N LEU A 144 -16.60 -3.72 1.07
CA LEU A 144 -17.70 -3.12 0.32
C LEU A 144 -18.78 -4.11 -0.07
N ASP A 145 -18.43 -5.36 -0.32
CA ASP A 145 -19.38 -6.38 -0.80
C ASP A 145 -19.73 -7.40 0.26
N GLU A 146 -18.78 -7.95 0.99
CA GLU A 146 -19.04 -8.99 1.99
C GLU A 146 -19.60 -8.38 3.29
N LEU A 147 -18.96 -7.33 3.83
CA LEU A 147 -19.42 -6.68 5.08
C LEU A 147 -20.57 -5.69 4.85
N ARG A 148 -20.54 -4.88 3.82
CA ARG A 148 -21.60 -4.01 3.27
C ARG A 148 -22.39 -3.11 4.22
N ASP A 149 -22.02 -2.95 5.47
CA ASP A 149 -22.81 -2.26 6.48
C ASP A 149 -21.99 -1.13 7.12
N TYR A 150 -22.62 -0.02 7.48
CA TYR A 150 -21.97 1.12 8.10
C TYR A 150 -21.36 0.81 9.47
N ARG A 151 -21.81 -0.24 10.19
CA ARG A 151 -21.17 -0.73 11.43
C ARG A 151 -19.70 -1.14 11.24
N PHE A 152 -19.29 -1.39 10.01
CA PHE A 152 -17.93 -1.76 9.66
C PHE A 152 -17.06 -0.55 9.31
N TYR A 153 -17.60 0.65 9.42
CA TYR A 153 -16.87 1.91 9.34
C TYR A 153 -16.69 2.52 10.71
N ALA A 154 -15.63 3.32 10.90
CA ALA A 154 -15.46 4.19 12.04
C ALA A 154 -16.48 5.35 12.02
N ASP A 155 -16.52 6.15 13.08
CA ASP A 155 -17.47 7.26 13.20
C ASP A 155 -17.38 8.30 12.08
N ASP A 156 -16.21 8.40 11.43
CA ASP A 156 -15.98 9.27 10.29
C ASP A 156 -16.59 8.76 8.96
N MET A 157 -17.13 7.56 8.93
CA MET A 157 -17.70 6.88 7.75
C MET A 157 -16.69 6.71 6.58
N VAL A 158 -15.42 6.84 6.85
CA VAL A 158 -14.30 6.82 5.88
C VAL A 158 -13.39 5.64 6.13
N HIS A 159 -12.95 5.48 7.38
CA HIS A 159 -12.03 4.42 7.78
C HIS A 159 -12.78 3.16 8.20
N PRO A 160 -12.22 1.96 7.96
CA PRO A 160 -12.76 0.72 8.51
C PRO A 160 -12.77 0.75 10.05
N SER A 161 -13.82 0.19 10.64
CA SER A 161 -13.88 0.00 12.10
C SER A 161 -12.85 -1.05 12.55
N PRO A 162 -12.49 -1.08 13.85
CA PRO A 162 -11.62 -2.14 14.38
C PRO A 162 -12.17 -3.56 14.14
N LEU A 163 -13.49 -3.73 14.09
CA LEU A 163 -14.12 -4.99 13.76
C LEU A 163 -13.85 -5.39 12.30
N ALA A 164 -14.00 -4.45 11.37
CA ALA A 164 -13.72 -4.69 9.95
C ALA A 164 -12.23 -5.01 9.72
N VAL A 165 -11.33 -4.28 10.40
CA VAL A 165 -9.88 -4.55 10.31
C VAL A 165 -9.55 -5.97 10.76
N ARG A 166 -10.13 -6.43 11.89
CA ARG A 166 -9.94 -7.82 12.36
C ARG A 166 -10.46 -8.83 11.35
N TYR A 167 -11.65 -8.60 10.80
CA TYR A 167 -12.24 -9.49 9.82
C TYR A 167 -11.38 -9.63 8.56
N VAL A 168 -10.95 -8.52 7.99
CA VAL A 168 -10.06 -8.51 6.81
C VAL A 168 -8.73 -9.19 7.13
N TRP A 169 -8.19 -8.97 8.33
CA TRP A 169 -6.98 -9.63 8.80
C TRP A 169 -7.15 -11.16 8.91
N GLU A 170 -8.24 -11.62 9.49
CA GLU A 170 -8.56 -13.06 9.59
C GLU A 170 -8.64 -13.71 8.21
N LYS A 171 -9.30 -13.06 7.24
CA LYS A 171 -9.35 -13.53 5.85
C LYS A 171 -7.96 -13.55 5.20
N PHE A 172 -7.15 -12.54 5.45
CA PHE A 172 -5.77 -12.49 4.96
C PHE A 172 -4.93 -13.65 5.53
N VAL A 173 -5.00 -13.87 6.82
CA VAL A 173 -4.31 -14.95 7.52
C VAL A 173 -4.71 -16.32 6.94
N GLN A 174 -6.01 -16.58 6.79
CA GLN A 174 -6.54 -17.83 6.24
C GLN A 174 -6.12 -18.09 4.79
N THR A 175 -5.90 -17.02 4.00
CA THR A 175 -5.64 -17.14 2.56
C THR A 175 -4.14 -17.12 2.25
N CYS A 176 -3.35 -16.35 2.99
CA CYS A 176 -1.98 -15.99 2.62
C CYS A 176 -0.91 -16.60 3.52
N LEU A 177 -1.26 -17.13 4.70
CA LEU A 177 -0.27 -17.73 5.61
C LEU A 177 -0.31 -19.26 5.53
N SER A 178 0.89 -19.86 5.63
CA SER A 178 1.03 -21.31 5.78
C SER A 178 0.70 -21.77 7.20
N GLU A 179 0.49 -23.06 7.41
CA GLU A 179 0.25 -23.65 8.74
C GLU A 179 1.41 -23.33 9.70
N ASP A 180 2.66 -23.48 9.26
CA ASP A 180 3.84 -23.12 10.07
C ASP A 180 3.83 -21.64 10.50
N ALA A 181 3.44 -20.75 9.60
CA ALA A 181 3.34 -19.31 9.91
C ALA A 181 2.21 -19.01 10.91
N LEU A 182 1.12 -19.77 10.87
CA LEU A 182 0.02 -19.66 11.84
C LEU A 182 0.47 -20.07 13.25
N GLU A 183 1.25 -21.14 13.37
CA GLU A 183 1.82 -21.59 14.66
C GLU A 183 2.72 -20.51 15.26
N ILE A 184 3.66 -19.96 14.46
CA ILE A 184 4.55 -18.88 14.90
C ILE A 184 3.77 -17.63 15.32
N MET A 185 2.71 -17.28 14.57
CA MET A 185 1.83 -16.15 14.90
C MET A 185 1.15 -16.36 16.26
N GLN A 186 0.61 -17.54 16.50
CA GLN A 186 -0.05 -17.88 17.76
C GLN A 186 0.92 -17.83 18.97
N GLU A 187 2.12 -18.35 18.80
CA GLU A 187 3.17 -18.25 19.84
C GLU A 187 3.54 -16.80 20.14
N SER A 188 3.72 -15.98 19.08
CA SER A 188 4.02 -14.56 19.21
C SER A 188 2.92 -13.80 19.93
N GLU A 189 1.65 -14.09 19.63
CA GLU A 189 0.51 -13.50 20.34
C GLU A 189 0.48 -13.87 21.83
N ASN A 190 0.77 -15.12 22.16
CA ASN A 190 0.81 -15.58 23.55
C ASN A 190 1.94 -14.87 24.33
N ILE A 191 3.12 -14.72 23.73
CA ILE A 191 4.24 -13.97 24.32
C ILE A 191 3.85 -12.50 24.54
N ASN A 192 3.25 -11.84 23.55
CA ASN A 192 2.83 -10.45 23.67
C ASN A 192 1.77 -10.25 24.74
N LYS A 193 0.80 -11.16 24.87
CA LYS A 193 -0.18 -11.14 25.96
C LYS A 193 0.50 -11.27 27.33
N ALA A 194 1.45 -12.18 27.48
CA ALA A 194 2.19 -12.36 28.73
C ALA A 194 3.02 -11.12 29.11
N LEU A 195 3.59 -10.40 28.13
CA LEU A 195 4.35 -9.17 28.34
C LEU A 195 3.45 -7.97 28.68
N SER A 196 2.23 -7.91 28.13
CA SER A 196 1.28 -6.81 28.40
C SER A 196 0.59 -6.90 29.76
N HIS A 197 0.67 -8.02 30.46
CA HIS A 197 0.13 -8.23 31.81
C HIS A 197 1.16 -7.93 32.93
N LYS A 198 2.32 -7.37 32.61
CA LYS A 198 3.31 -6.86 33.56
C LYS A 198 3.24 -5.32 33.61
#